data_c28d9b8a7d6bffa230ed5f4204e0ee73
#
_entry.id   c28d9b8a7d6bffa230ed5f4204e0ee73
#
_cell.length_a   1.000
_cell.length_b   1.000
_cell.length_c   1.000
_cell.angle_alpha   90.00
_cell.angle_beta   90.00
_cell.angle_gamma   90.00
#
_symmetry.space_group_name_H-M   'P 1'
#
loop_
_entity.id
_entity.type
_entity.pdbx_description
1 polymer ?
#
loop_
_entity_poly.entity_id
_entity_poly.type
_entity_poly.pdbx_seq_one_letter_code
_entity_poly.pdbx_strand_id
1 'polypeptide(L)'
;LVGLIGWQYDLKIIENRLNQAQKKEIELKNSFEFKQQKAANLPALKQQLKDIEETFGDLLKRLPSKSEIAELLVDISQQGLGAGLEFELFKPGDEQPRDFYAEVPIEIKVIGSYHQFGNFISGVSDLPRIVTNNKLAIYKDNKEGDMILETTAKTYRYLDDEEENEK
;
A
#
# COMPACT_ATOMS: atom_id res chain seq x y z
N LEU A 1 32.20 -41.20 -48.74
CA LEU A 1 30.89 -40.58 -48.59
C LEU A 1 30.50 -40.47 -47.10
N VAL A 2 30.67 -41.49 -46.26
CA VAL A 2 30.29 -41.52 -44.83
C VAL A 2 31.11 -40.53 -44.00
N GLY A 3 32.41 -40.33 -44.29
CA GLY A 3 33.25 -39.38 -43.54
C GLY A 3 32.90 -37.89 -43.75
N LEU A 4 32.37 -37.55 -44.94
CA LEU A 4 31.94 -36.17 -45.23
C LEU A 4 30.64 -35.78 -44.47
N ILE A 5 29.76 -36.75 -44.25
CA ILE A 5 28.52 -36.55 -43.49
C ILE A 5 28.81 -36.37 -42.01
N GLY A 6 29.74 -37.12 -41.44
CA GLY A 6 30.19 -36.95 -40.06
C GLY A 6 30.81 -35.57 -39.78
N TRP A 7 31.67 -35.10 -40.68
CA TRP A 7 32.29 -33.79 -40.54
C TRP A 7 31.28 -32.63 -40.59
N GLN A 8 30.26 -32.73 -41.46
CA GLN A 8 29.19 -31.73 -41.51
C GLN A 8 28.33 -31.72 -40.23
N TYR A 9 28.13 -32.86 -39.59
CA TYR A 9 27.43 -32.96 -38.32
C TYR A 9 28.20 -32.35 -37.15
N ASP A 10 29.51 -32.61 -37.06
CA ASP A 10 30.37 -32.05 -36.03
C ASP A 10 30.50 -30.53 -36.15
N LEU A 11 30.60 -29.97 -37.36
CA LEU A 11 30.62 -28.53 -37.59
C LEU A 11 29.33 -27.84 -37.11
N LYS A 12 28.16 -28.40 -37.36
CA LYS A 12 26.88 -27.86 -36.91
C LYS A 12 26.74 -27.90 -35.37
N ILE A 13 27.28 -28.91 -34.74
CA ILE A 13 27.24 -29.02 -33.26
C ILE A 13 28.14 -27.94 -32.65
N ILE A 14 29.32 -27.69 -33.22
CA ILE A 14 30.25 -26.67 -32.76
C ILE A 14 29.67 -25.26 -32.98
N GLU A 15 29.07 -24.99 -34.16
CA GLU A 15 28.38 -23.72 -34.40
C GLU A 15 27.22 -23.47 -33.46
N ASN A 16 26.41 -24.48 -33.16
CA ASN A 16 25.32 -24.36 -32.21
C ASN A 16 25.81 -24.07 -30.77
N ARG A 17 26.88 -24.71 -30.37
CA ARG A 17 27.52 -24.45 -29.06
C ARG A 17 28.11 -23.04 -28.99
N LEU A 18 28.76 -22.58 -30.08
CA LEU A 18 29.29 -21.22 -30.18
C LEU A 18 28.17 -20.18 -30.11
N ASN A 19 27.10 -20.37 -30.86
CA ASN A 19 25.95 -19.49 -30.85
C ASN A 19 25.23 -19.45 -29.49
N GLN A 20 25.13 -20.60 -28.83
CA GLN A 20 24.59 -20.66 -27.48
C GLN A 20 25.47 -19.95 -26.46
N ALA A 21 26.80 -20.12 -26.55
CA ALA A 21 27.75 -19.44 -25.68
C ALA A 21 27.72 -17.92 -25.88
N GLN A 22 27.66 -17.46 -27.16
CA GLN A 22 27.53 -16.03 -27.48
C GLN A 22 26.23 -15.43 -26.98
N LYS A 23 25.09 -16.12 -27.16
CA LYS A 23 23.80 -15.66 -26.61
C LYS A 23 23.85 -15.54 -25.09
N LYS A 24 24.43 -16.51 -24.43
CA LYS A 24 24.56 -16.51 -22.97
C LYS A 24 25.50 -15.41 -22.48
N GLU A 25 26.56 -15.12 -23.21
CA GLU A 25 27.48 -14.01 -22.95
C GLU A 25 26.74 -12.66 -23.05
N ILE A 26 25.98 -12.44 -24.13
CA ILE A 26 25.18 -11.23 -24.33
C ILE A 26 24.14 -11.06 -23.22
N GLU A 27 23.44 -12.14 -22.86
CA GLU A 27 22.44 -12.13 -21.79
C GLU A 27 23.06 -11.78 -20.42
N LEU A 28 24.18 -12.41 -20.12
CA LEU A 28 24.94 -12.13 -18.89
C LEU A 28 25.47 -10.69 -18.88
N LYS A 29 25.98 -10.19 -20.01
CA LYS A 29 26.48 -8.82 -20.13
C LYS A 29 25.35 -7.79 -19.93
N ASN A 30 24.22 -7.99 -20.56
CA ASN A 30 23.04 -7.14 -20.39
C ASN A 30 22.53 -7.16 -18.94
N SER A 31 22.50 -8.33 -18.31
CA SER A 31 22.11 -8.46 -16.91
C SER A 31 23.10 -7.79 -15.95
N PHE A 32 24.38 -7.85 -16.28
CA PHE A 32 25.42 -7.19 -15.51
C PHE A 32 25.33 -5.66 -15.64
N GLU A 33 25.20 -5.14 -16.86
CA GLU A 33 25.02 -3.70 -17.11
C GLU A 33 23.78 -3.15 -16.39
N PHE A 34 22.66 -3.87 -16.44
CA PHE A 34 21.45 -3.50 -15.73
C PHE A 34 21.65 -3.46 -14.19
N LYS A 35 22.33 -4.46 -13.63
CA LYS A 35 22.65 -4.49 -12.20
C LYS A 35 23.65 -3.40 -11.82
N GLN A 36 24.62 -3.11 -12.68
CA GLN A 36 25.60 -2.05 -12.46
C GLN A 36 24.94 -0.66 -12.48
N GLN A 37 24.01 -0.41 -13.41
CA GLN A 37 23.25 0.85 -13.43
C GLN A 37 22.39 1.01 -12.17
N LYS A 38 21.73 -0.06 -11.73
CA LYS A 38 20.99 -0.04 -10.46
C LYS A 38 21.90 0.23 -9.27
N ALA A 39 23.06 -0.40 -9.21
CA ALA A 39 24.02 -0.20 -8.14
C ALA A 39 24.62 1.21 -8.15
N ALA A 40 24.90 1.78 -9.31
CA ALA A 40 25.39 3.15 -9.46
C ALA A 40 24.36 4.21 -8.99
N ASN A 41 23.06 3.94 -9.17
CA ASN A 41 21.99 4.84 -8.73
C ASN A 41 21.62 4.67 -7.26
N LEU A 42 22.07 3.60 -6.60
CA LEU A 42 21.74 3.30 -5.21
C LEU A 42 22.14 4.42 -4.22
N PRO A 43 23.34 5.03 -4.31
CA PRO A 43 23.69 6.14 -3.43
C PRO A 43 22.80 7.37 -3.59
N ALA A 44 22.45 7.71 -4.84
CA ALA A 44 21.57 8.83 -5.13
C ALA A 44 20.15 8.58 -4.60
N LEU A 45 19.63 7.36 -4.77
CA LEU A 45 18.33 6.95 -4.22
C LEU A 45 18.32 6.96 -2.69
N LYS A 46 19.40 6.52 -2.05
CA LYS A 46 19.54 6.58 -0.59
C LYS A 46 19.57 8.02 -0.08
N GLN A 47 20.25 8.92 -0.80
CA GLN A 47 20.27 10.32 -0.42
C GLN A 47 18.89 10.95 -0.60
N GLN A 48 18.19 10.67 -1.70
CA GLN A 48 16.81 11.15 -1.91
C GLN A 48 15.86 10.63 -0.84
N LEU A 49 15.99 9.36 -0.42
CA LEU A 49 15.22 8.80 0.68
C LEU A 49 15.49 9.55 1.98
N LYS A 50 16.75 9.81 2.30
CA LYS A 50 17.13 10.55 3.50
C LYS A 50 16.61 12.00 3.47
N ASP A 51 16.71 12.68 2.33
CA ASP A 51 16.18 14.03 2.17
C ASP A 51 14.65 14.07 2.30
N ILE A 52 13.97 13.02 1.80
CA ILE A 52 12.52 12.84 1.98
C ILE A 52 12.20 12.56 3.46
N GLU A 53 12.93 11.70 4.13
CA GLU A 53 12.76 11.38 5.55
C GLU A 53 12.94 12.62 6.43
N GLU A 54 13.98 13.43 6.18
CA GLU A 54 14.21 14.69 6.91
C GLU A 54 13.09 15.72 6.65
N THR A 55 12.68 15.91 5.40
CA THR A 55 11.58 16.82 5.05
C THR A 55 10.23 16.31 5.54
N PHE A 56 10.00 15.00 5.46
CA PHE A 56 8.79 14.35 5.93
C PHE A 56 8.73 14.31 7.46
N GLY A 57 9.88 14.13 8.14
CA GLY A 57 9.97 14.15 9.60
C GLY A 57 9.48 15.46 10.20
N ASP A 58 9.80 16.60 9.61
CA ASP A 58 9.29 17.90 10.05
C ASP A 58 7.80 18.11 9.75
N LEU A 59 7.28 17.49 8.71
CA LEU A 59 5.85 17.46 8.41
C LEU A 59 5.10 16.46 9.33
N LEU A 60 5.73 15.33 9.63
CA LEU A 60 5.18 14.29 10.52
C LEU A 60 5.05 14.75 11.96
N LYS A 61 5.96 15.60 12.46
CA LYS A 61 5.83 16.25 13.79
C LYS A 61 4.59 17.15 13.91
N ARG A 62 3.93 17.45 12.80
CA ARG A 62 2.64 18.16 12.76
C ARG A 62 1.45 17.20 12.63
N LEU A 63 1.69 15.87 12.61
CA LEU A 63 0.61 14.89 12.62
C LEU A 63 0.05 14.70 14.03
N PRO A 64 -1.20 14.30 14.10
CA PRO A 64 -1.97 14.10 15.32
C PRO A 64 -1.31 13.14 16.34
N SER A 65 -1.42 13.48 17.60
CA SER A 65 -1.05 12.62 18.74
C SER A 65 -2.11 11.54 19.02
N LYS A 66 -1.82 10.58 19.91
CA LYS A 66 -2.78 9.52 20.34
C LYS A 66 -4.17 10.05 20.75
N SER A 67 -4.26 11.25 21.31
CA SER A 67 -5.52 11.88 21.70
C SER A 67 -6.43 12.21 20.52
N GLU A 68 -5.86 12.47 19.35
CA GLU A 68 -6.63 12.87 18.17
C GLU A 68 -7.31 11.68 17.45
N ILE A 69 -6.84 10.45 17.69
CA ILE A 69 -7.53 9.25 17.21
C ILE A 69 -8.89 9.11 17.89
N ALA A 70 -8.95 9.36 19.21
CA ALA A 70 -10.22 9.31 19.95
C ALA A 70 -11.21 10.35 19.43
N GLU A 71 -10.74 11.58 19.14
CA GLU A 71 -11.58 12.63 18.55
C GLU A 71 -12.04 12.23 17.14
N LEU A 72 -11.16 11.66 16.30
CA LEU A 72 -11.55 11.18 14.98
C LEU A 72 -12.65 10.11 15.03
N LEU A 73 -12.60 9.21 16.00
CA LEU A 73 -13.64 8.20 16.19
C LEU A 73 -14.99 8.84 16.51
N VAL A 74 -14.99 9.89 17.34
CA VAL A 74 -16.20 10.67 17.63
C VAL A 74 -16.70 11.38 16.37
N ASP A 75 -15.82 12.03 15.61
CA ASP A 75 -16.17 12.75 14.39
C ASP A 75 -16.79 11.82 13.36
N ILE A 76 -16.21 10.65 13.11
CA ILE A 76 -16.76 9.64 12.16
C ILE A 76 -18.16 9.19 12.65
N SER A 77 -18.31 8.93 13.95
CA SER A 77 -19.60 8.53 14.49
C SER A 77 -20.65 9.62 14.32
N GLN A 78 -20.29 10.89 14.57
CA GLN A 78 -21.19 12.02 14.38
C GLN A 78 -21.57 12.20 12.91
N GLN A 79 -20.64 12.04 11.97
CA GLN A 79 -20.93 12.09 10.53
C GLN A 79 -21.92 10.99 10.11
N GLY A 80 -21.76 9.78 10.61
CA GLY A 80 -22.68 8.68 10.33
C GLY A 80 -24.08 8.93 10.87
N LEU A 81 -24.19 9.34 12.12
CA LEU A 81 -25.46 9.69 12.75
C LEU A 81 -26.10 10.91 12.06
N GLY A 82 -25.31 11.93 11.71
CA GLY A 82 -25.77 13.11 10.97
C GLY A 82 -26.27 12.78 9.56
N ALA A 83 -25.70 11.76 8.92
CA ALA A 83 -26.18 11.24 7.65
C ALA A 83 -27.44 10.34 7.80
N GLY A 84 -27.87 10.04 9.02
CA GLY A 84 -29.02 9.18 9.33
C GLY A 84 -28.73 7.70 9.18
N LEU A 85 -27.48 7.28 9.35
CA LEU A 85 -27.06 5.88 9.31
C LEU A 85 -27.21 5.22 10.68
N GLU A 86 -27.52 3.93 10.68
CA GLU A 86 -27.48 3.09 11.86
C GLU A 86 -26.17 2.29 11.88
N PHE A 87 -25.41 2.41 12.98
CA PHE A 87 -24.16 1.67 13.14
C PHE A 87 -24.45 0.26 13.67
N GLU A 88 -24.10 -0.75 12.88
CA GLU A 88 -24.11 -2.16 13.32
C GLU A 88 -22.78 -2.56 13.93
N LEU A 89 -21.68 -2.07 13.36
CA LEU A 89 -20.33 -2.29 13.87
C LEU A 89 -19.50 -1.01 13.71
N PHE A 90 -18.81 -0.63 14.78
CA PHE A 90 -17.80 0.41 14.76
C PHE A 90 -16.68 0.00 15.71
N LYS A 91 -15.65 -0.62 15.13
CA LYS A 91 -14.59 -1.25 15.92
C LYS A 91 -13.22 -0.79 15.46
N PRO A 92 -12.53 0.05 16.26
CA PRO A 92 -11.10 0.28 16.05
C PRO A 92 -10.33 -1.01 16.27
N GLY A 93 -9.43 -1.32 15.35
CA GLY A 93 -8.50 -2.43 15.48
C GLY A 93 -7.20 -2.00 16.17
N ASP A 94 -6.30 -2.97 16.33
CA ASP A 94 -5.00 -2.72 16.92
C ASP A 94 -4.12 -1.89 16.00
N GLU A 95 -3.33 -1.01 16.59
CA GLU A 95 -2.35 -0.22 15.86
C GLU A 95 -1.31 -1.12 15.21
N GLN A 96 -1.04 -0.86 13.93
CA GLN A 96 -0.03 -1.57 13.17
C GLN A 96 1.18 -0.66 12.95
N PRO A 97 2.23 -0.79 13.76
CA PRO A 97 3.41 0.05 13.60
C PRO A 97 4.12 -0.25 12.27
N ARG A 98 4.56 0.80 11.60
CA ARG A 98 5.42 0.81 10.43
C ARG A 98 6.73 1.51 10.81
N ASP A 99 7.56 1.84 9.84
CA ASP A 99 8.89 2.40 10.10
C ASP A 99 8.82 3.70 10.93
N PHE A 100 7.96 4.65 10.56
CA PHE A 100 7.83 5.96 11.22
C PHE A 100 6.39 6.38 11.53
N TYR A 101 5.40 5.52 11.28
CA TYR A 101 4.00 5.77 11.56
C TYR A 101 3.28 4.51 12.01
N ALA A 102 2.15 4.65 12.65
CA ALA A 102 1.25 3.55 12.92
C ALA A 102 -0.05 3.71 12.12
N GLU A 103 -0.53 2.61 11.55
CA GLU A 103 -1.83 2.51 10.94
C GLU A 103 -2.84 2.03 11.98
N VAL A 104 -3.98 2.72 12.08
CA VAL A 104 -5.10 2.28 12.91
C VAL A 104 -6.27 1.93 11.99
N PRO A 105 -6.55 0.65 11.77
CA PRO A 105 -7.71 0.22 11.00
C PRO A 105 -8.98 0.38 11.85
N ILE A 106 -10.08 0.82 11.23
CA ILE A 106 -11.39 0.97 11.86
C ILE A 106 -12.39 0.20 11.00
N GLU A 107 -12.96 -0.85 11.56
CA GLU A 107 -14.03 -1.61 10.90
C GLU A 107 -15.36 -0.90 11.12
N ILE A 108 -16.01 -0.55 10.02
CA ILE A 108 -17.27 0.19 10.03
C ILE A 108 -18.30 -0.62 9.26
N LYS A 109 -19.44 -0.88 9.88
CA LYS A 109 -20.61 -1.47 9.25
C LYS A 109 -21.82 -0.66 9.61
N VAL A 110 -22.48 -0.11 8.60
CA VAL A 110 -23.63 0.78 8.77
C VAL A 110 -24.78 0.36 7.86
N ILE A 111 -26.00 0.63 8.33
CA ILE A 111 -27.25 0.35 7.63
C ILE A 111 -27.87 1.67 7.21
N GLY A 112 -28.39 1.73 5.99
CA GLY A 112 -29.08 2.90 5.48
C GLY A 112 -29.30 2.83 3.96
N SER A 113 -29.73 3.95 3.39
CA SER A 113 -29.90 4.11 1.95
C SER A 113 -28.59 4.47 1.25
N TYR A 114 -28.50 4.20 -0.05
CA TYR A 114 -27.33 4.54 -0.86
C TYR A 114 -26.96 6.03 -0.79
N HIS A 115 -27.94 6.91 -0.72
CA HIS A 115 -27.69 8.35 -0.63
C HIS A 115 -27.08 8.76 0.72
N GLN A 116 -27.52 8.12 1.81
CA GLN A 116 -26.95 8.34 3.13
C GLN A 116 -25.47 7.87 3.20
N PHE A 117 -25.13 6.77 2.52
CA PHE A 117 -23.73 6.34 2.42
C PHE A 117 -22.88 7.37 1.67
N GLY A 118 -23.40 7.95 0.57
CA GLY A 118 -22.70 9.01 -0.14
C GLY A 118 -22.43 10.23 0.73
N ASN A 119 -23.42 10.67 1.50
CA ASN A 119 -23.28 11.79 2.44
C ASN A 119 -22.26 11.47 3.56
N PHE A 120 -22.29 10.26 4.08
CA PHE A 120 -21.34 9.81 5.11
C PHE A 120 -19.89 9.80 4.59
N ILE A 121 -19.64 9.17 3.44
CA ILE A 121 -18.29 9.11 2.84
C ILE A 121 -17.78 10.51 2.50
N SER A 122 -18.64 11.38 1.97
CA SER A 122 -18.29 12.79 1.72
C SER A 122 -17.93 13.51 3.02
N GLY A 123 -18.78 13.38 4.04
CA GLY A 123 -18.53 14.00 5.34
C GLY A 123 -17.26 13.52 6.04
N VAL A 124 -16.94 12.23 5.92
CA VAL A 124 -15.67 11.70 6.43
C VAL A 124 -14.47 12.24 5.63
N SER A 125 -14.62 12.41 4.31
CA SER A 125 -13.57 12.98 3.46
C SER A 125 -13.29 14.46 3.71
N ASP A 126 -14.27 15.18 4.23
CA ASP A 126 -14.18 16.61 4.56
C ASP A 126 -13.52 16.85 5.94
N LEU A 127 -13.27 15.80 6.72
CA LEU A 127 -12.60 15.93 8.00
C LEU A 127 -11.15 16.41 7.80
N PRO A 128 -10.63 17.29 8.67
CA PRO A 128 -9.28 17.82 8.57
C PRO A 128 -8.23 16.79 9.04
N ARG A 129 -8.37 15.54 8.62
CA ARG A 129 -7.55 14.40 9.04
C ARG A 129 -7.33 13.44 7.88
N ILE A 130 -6.22 12.70 7.93
CA ILE A 130 -5.91 11.69 6.90
C ILE A 130 -6.66 10.41 7.23
N VAL A 131 -7.75 10.18 6.50
CA VAL A 131 -8.54 8.94 6.58
C VAL A 131 -8.63 8.33 5.18
N THR A 132 -8.27 7.07 5.06
CA THR A 132 -8.40 6.32 3.81
C THR A 132 -9.45 5.23 3.97
N ASN A 133 -10.37 5.14 3.02
CA ASN A 133 -11.38 4.08 3.00
C ASN A 133 -10.90 2.93 2.12
N ASN A 134 -10.79 1.76 2.70
CA ASN A 134 -10.39 0.52 2.03
C ASN A 134 -11.53 -0.50 2.11
N LYS A 135 -11.58 -1.42 1.14
CA LYS A 135 -12.52 -2.57 1.14
C LYS A 135 -13.99 -2.15 1.30
N LEU A 136 -14.42 -1.13 0.58
CA LEU A 136 -15.80 -0.68 0.59
C LEU A 136 -16.68 -1.71 -0.13
N ALA A 137 -17.69 -2.24 0.56
CA ALA A 137 -18.68 -3.17 0.04
C ALA A 137 -20.10 -2.69 0.40
N ILE A 138 -20.98 -2.71 -0.57
CA ILE A 138 -22.40 -2.38 -0.37
C ILE A 138 -23.23 -3.58 -0.82
N TYR A 139 -24.10 -4.06 0.05
CA TYR A 139 -25.00 -5.17 -0.25
C TYR A 139 -26.39 -4.94 0.36
N LYS A 140 -27.39 -5.64 -0.17
CA LYS A 140 -28.76 -5.52 0.34
C LYS A 140 -28.87 -6.18 1.71
N ASP A 141 -29.53 -5.49 2.64
CA ASP A 141 -30.04 -6.14 3.84
C ASP A 141 -31.27 -6.97 3.47
N ASN A 142 -31.45 -8.11 4.16
CA ASN A 142 -32.62 -8.98 4.00
C ASN A 142 -33.90 -8.36 4.63
N LYS A 143 -33.77 -7.23 5.29
CA LYS A 143 -34.86 -6.49 5.95
C LYS A 143 -35.20 -5.23 5.16
N GLU A 144 -36.42 -5.21 4.61
CA GLU A 144 -37.17 -4.03 4.09
C GLU A 144 -36.35 -2.89 3.41
N GLY A 145 -35.63 -3.24 2.32
CA GLY A 145 -35.17 -2.18 1.39
C GLY A 145 -33.93 -1.40 1.79
N ASP A 146 -33.43 -1.59 2.97
CA ASP A 146 -32.16 -1.00 3.43
C ASP A 146 -30.96 -1.74 2.87
N MET A 147 -29.84 -1.06 2.83
CA MET A 147 -28.57 -1.60 2.40
C MET A 147 -27.57 -1.54 3.55
N ILE A 148 -26.58 -2.40 3.48
CA ILE A 148 -25.46 -2.45 4.40
C ILE A 148 -24.21 -1.95 3.67
N LEU A 149 -23.55 -0.98 4.25
CA LEU A 149 -22.20 -0.56 3.86
C LEU A 149 -21.20 -1.12 4.84
N GLU A 150 -20.25 -1.87 4.34
CA GLU A 150 -19.12 -2.40 5.09
C GLU A 150 -17.82 -1.82 4.53
N THR A 151 -17.04 -1.19 5.39
CA THR A 151 -15.78 -0.56 4.98
C THR A 151 -14.75 -0.66 6.10
N THR A 152 -13.48 -0.67 5.71
CA THR A 152 -12.38 -0.50 6.64
C THR A 152 -11.73 0.85 6.37
N ALA A 153 -11.96 1.80 7.26
CA ALA A 153 -11.23 3.06 7.26
C ALA A 153 -9.87 2.85 7.92
N LYS A 154 -8.85 3.55 7.44
CA LYS A 154 -7.54 3.60 8.08
C LYS A 154 -7.18 5.04 8.37
N THR A 155 -6.70 5.29 9.57
CA THR A 155 -6.05 6.54 9.95
C THR A 155 -4.59 6.28 10.29
N TYR A 156 -3.81 7.34 10.33
CA TYR A 156 -2.37 7.27 10.48
C TYR A 156 -1.94 8.23 11.60
N ARG A 157 -1.02 7.78 12.46
CA ARG A 157 -0.36 8.64 13.44
C ARG A 157 1.15 8.50 13.35
N TYR A 158 1.86 9.49 13.79
CA TYR A 158 3.31 9.42 13.96
C TYR A 158 3.66 8.56 15.19
N LEU A 159 4.74 7.81 15.08
CA LEU A 159 5.35 7.11 16.21
C LEU A 159 6.37 8.06 16.85
N ASP A 160 6.25 8.31 18.14
CA ASP A 160 7.24 9.10 18.87
C ASP A 160 8.56 8.32 18.98
N ASP A 161 9.71 9.05 19.01
CA ASP A 161 11.07 8.48 19.02
C ASP A 161 11.29 7.47 20.18
N GLU A 162 10.47 7.53 21.23
CA GLU A 162 10.49 6.57 22.35
C GLU A 162 9.86 5.22 21.98
N GLU A 163 8.86 5.20 21.10
CA GLU A 163 8.17 3.99 20.64
C GLU A 163 8.92 3.29 19.50
N GLU A 164 9.83 3.98 18.79
CA GLU A 164 10.68 3.43 17.73
C GLU A 164 11.80 2.54 18.28
N ASN A 165 12.26 2.80 19.50
CA ASN A 165 13.39 2.09 20.14
C ASN A 165 12.99 0.81 20.92
N GLU A 166 11.71 0.46 20.99
CA GLU A 166 11.23 -0.77 21.65
C GLU A 166 11.09 -1.99 20.71
N LYS A 167 11.67 -1.95 19.50
CA LYS A 167 11.65 -3.08 18.55
C LYS A 167 12.91 -3.90 18.55
#